data_0be1d25842ad39b3c158c6a8684c4bf3
#
_entry.id   0be1d25842ad39b3c158c6a8684c4bf3
#
_cell.length_a   1.000
_cell.length_b   1.000
_cell.length_c   1.000
_cell.angle_alpha   90.00
_cell.angle_beta   90.00
_cell.angle_gamma   90.00
#
_symmetry.space_group_name_H-M   'P 1'
#
loop_
_entity.id
_entity.type
_entity.pdbx_description
1 polymer ?
#
loop_
_entity_poly.entity_id
_entity_poly.type
_entity_poly.pdbx_seq_one_letter_code
_entity_poly.pdbx_strand_id
1 'polypeptide(L)'
;MSIITLITDFGNKDHFVAKIKGDIYSNYDKAKVVDISNEVSPFNVMEAAYILENAYKSFPENSVHIIDVDSEKTIEKKHIVMCLDNHFFISADNGILSILSQNINPEKIFEITIQEELDR
;
A
#
# COMPACT_ATOMS: atom_id res chain seq x y z
N MET A 1 -0.44 -10.63 16.21
CA MET A 1 0.35 -10.59 14.95
C MET A 1 -0.38 -9.75 13.93
N SER A 2 0.33 -8.82 13.31
CA SER A 2 -0.26 -7.94 12.29
C SER A 2 0.18 -8.39 10.92
N ILE A 3 -0.77 -8.50 10.01
CA ILE A 3 -0.47 -8.83 8.62
C ILE A 3 -0.43 -7.55 7.81
N ILE A 4 0.67 -7.36 7.11
CA ILE A 4 0.89 -6.25 6.20
C ILE A 4 1.09 -6.83 4.81
N THR A 5 0.25 -6.45 3.87
CA THR A 5 0.43 -6.90 2.49
C THR A 5 1.08 -5.81 1.66
N LEU A 6 1.73 -6.20 0.59
CA LEU A 6 2.44 -5.28 -0.28
C LEU A 6 2.06 -5.54 -1.72
N ILE A 7 1.69 -4.48 -2.43
CA ILE A 7 1.45 -4.52 -3.86
C ILE A 7 2.20 -3.37 -4.51
N THR A 8 3.09 -3.67 -5.46
CA THR A 8 3.95 -2.68 -6.09
C THR A 8 4.10 -2.93 -7.58
N ASP A 9 4.62 -1.92 -8.29
CA ASP A 9 5.03 -2.04 -9.67
C ASP A 9 6.57 -2.05 -9.83
N PHE A 10 7.29 -2.36 -8.76
CA PHE A 10 8.75 -2.34 -8.76
C PHE A 10 9.40 -3.56 -9.40
N GLY A 11 8.68 -4.67 -9.51
CA GLY A 11 9.28 -5.94 -9.90
C GLY A 11 10.12 -6.55 -8.78
N ASN A 12 10.77 -7.66 -9.08
CA ASN A 12 11.57 -8.38 -8.09
C ASN A 12 13.05 -8.43 -8.43
N LYS A 13 13.51 -7.61 -9.38
CA LYS A 13 14.89 -7.67 -9.85
C LYS A 13 15.86 -6.83 -9.03
N ASP A 14 15.40 -5.77 -8.41
CA ASP A 14 16.29 -4.87 -7.69
C ASP A 14 15.98 -4.87 -6.20
N HIS A 15 16.50 -3.87 -5.49
CA HIS A 15 16.50 -3.85 -4.03
C HIS A 15 15.30 -3.18 -3.40
N PHE A 16 14.38 -2.59 -4.19
CA PHE A 16 13.32 -1.74 -3.62
C PHE A 16 12.36 -2.52 -2.72
N VAL A 17 11.87 -3.66 -3.18
CA VAL A 17 10.94 -4.46 -2.39
C VAL A 17 11.60 -4.98 -1.12
N ALA A 18 12.84 -5.46 -1.24
CA ALA A 18 13.58 -5.96 -0.08
C ALA A 18 13.80 -4.85 0.95
N LYS A 19 14.10 -3.64 0.49
CA LYS A 19 14.30 -2.50 1.39
C LYS A 19 13.01 -2.15 2.14
N ILE A 20 11.88 -2.14 1.45
CA ILE A 20 10.58 -1.87 2.09
C ILE A 20 10.31 -2.91 3.18
N LYS A 21 10.49 -4.18 2.84
CA LYS A 21 10.25 -5.26 3.81
C LYS A 21 11.20 -5.18 5.00
N GLY A 22 12.47 -4.90 4.75
CA GLY A 22 13.45 -4.75 5.81
C GLY A 22 13.11 -3.60 6.75
N ASP A 23 12.71 -2.47 6.20
CA ASP A 23 12.30 -1.32 7.01
C ASP A 23 11.09 -1.66 7.87
N ILE A 24 10.11 -2.39 7.33
CA ILE A 24 8.95 -2.81 8.10
C ILE A 24 9.37 -3.73 9.25
N TYR A 25 10.15 -4.76 8.96
CA TYR A 25 10.57 -5.72 10.00
C TYR A 25 11.47 -5.08 11.06
N SER A 26 12.26 -4.08 10.69
CA SER A 26 13.13 -3.39 11.63
C SER A 26 12.35 -2.55 12.64
N ASN A 27 11.18 -2.08 12.26
CA ASN A 27 10.35 -1.23 13.12
C ASN A 27 9.19 -1.98 13.77
N TYR A 28 8.79 -3.10 13.21
CA TYR A 28 7.63 -3.87 13.69
C TYR A 28 7.95 -5.36 13.64
N ASP A 29 8.63 -5.82 14.67
CA ASP A 29 9.14 -7.20 14.71
C ASP A 29 8.04 -8.27 14.72
N LYS A 30 6.83 -7.90 15.08
CA LYS A 30 5.69 -8.83 15.09
C LYS A 30 4.86 -8.78 13.82
N ALA A 31 5.22 -7.93 12.88
CA ALA A 31 4.52 -7.87 11.61
C ALA A 31 4.89 -9.08 10.75
N LYS A 32 3.93 -9.50 9.93
CA LYS A 32 4.19 -10.48 8.88
C LYS A 32 3.88 -9.81 7.56
N VAL A 33 4.88 -9.73 6.69
CA VAL A 33 4.73 -9.08 5.40
C VAL A 33 4.48 -10.12 4.32
N VAL A 34 3.40 -9.94 3.58
CA VAL A 34 2.99 -10.84 2.51
C VAL A 34 2.89 -10.07 1.20
N ASP A 35 3.54 -10.55 0.17
CA ASP A 35 3.42 -9.95 -1.16
C ASP A 35 2.11 -10.37 -1.81
N ILE A 36 1.29 -9.40 -2.23
CA ILE A 36 0.18 -9.68 -3.11
C ILE A 36 0.71 -9.75 -4.53
N SER A 37 1.42 -8.72 -4.96
CA SER A 37 2.11 -8.73 -6.25
C SER A 37 3.13 -7.60 -6.28
N ASN A 38 4.29 -7.87 -6.84
CA ASN A 38 5.29 -6.84 -7.14
C ASN A 38 5.48 -6.70 -8.64
N GLU A 39 4.61 -7.32 -9.42
CA GLU A 39 4.68 -7.37 -10.88
C GLU A 39 3.52 -6.60 -11.54
N VAL A 40 2.92 -5.65 -10.83
CA VAL A 40 1.93 -4.77 -11.44
C VAL A 40 2.65 -4.00 -12.54
N SER A 41 1.99 -3.86 -13.69
CA SER A 41 2.57 -3.09 -14.79
C SER A 41 2.86 -1.67 -14.33
N PRO A 42 4.03 -1.11 -14.69
CA PRO A 42 4.42 0.20 -14.20
C PRO A 42 3.32 1.26 -14.39
N PHE A 43 3.05 1.99 -13.31
CA PHE A 43 2.07 3.09 -13.28
C PHE A 43 0.61 2.65 -13.53
N ASN A 44 0.32 1.35 -13.53
CA ASN A 44 -1.03 0.88 -13.83
C ASN A 44 -1.87 0.72 -12.58
N VAL A 45 -2.49 1.81 -12.13
CA VAL A 45 -3.32 1.80 -10.92
C VAL A 45 -4.59 0.96 -11.08
N MET A 46 -5.13 0.85 -12.29
CA MET A 46 -6.33 0.04 -12.55
C MET A 46 -6.04 -1.44 -12.33
N GLU A 47 -4.88 -1.90 -12.81
CA GLU A 47 -4.44 -3.29 -12.61
C GLU A 47 -4.22 -3.57 -11.13
N ALA A 48 -3.56 -2.65 -10.43
CA ALA A 48 -3.34 -2.81 -8.99
C ALA A 48 -4.65 -2.89 -8.23
N ALA A 49 -5.62 -2.04 -8.55
CA ALA A 49 -6.93 -2.05 -7.91
C ALA A 49 -7.65 -3.37 -8.17
N TYR A 50 -7.60 -3.87 -9.39
CA TYR A 50 -8.23 -5.14 -9.73
C TYR A 50 -7.64 -6.30 -8.93
N ILE A 51 -6.32 -6.36 -8.85
CA ILE A 51 -5.63 -7.41 -8.10
C ILE A 51 -6.01 -7.33 -6.62
N LEU A 52 -5.96 -6.13 -6.06
CA LEU A 52 -6.21 -5.93 -4.63
C LEU A 52 -7.66 -6.24 -4.28
N GLU A 53 -8.63 -5.81 -5.10
CA GLU A 53 -10.04 -6.14 -4.88
C GLU A 53 -10.29 -7.64 -4.76
N ASN A 54 -9.56 -8.42 -5.55
CA ASN A 54 -9.75 -9.87 -5.58
C ASN A 54 -8.94 -10.59 -4.50
N ALA A 55 -8.04 -9.92 -3.82
CA ALA A 55 -7.14 -10.55 -2.85
C ALA A 55 -7.42 -10.15 -1.40
N TYR A 56 -7.81 -8.90 -1.13
CA TYR A 56 -7.75 -8.40 0.23
C TYR A 56 -8.72 -9.12 1.18
N LYS A 57 -9.86 -9.56 0.71
CA LYS A 57 -10.86 -10.22 1.57
C LYS A 57 -10.40 -11.58 2.08
N SER A 58 -9.40 -12.16 1.47
CA SER A 58 -8.82 -13.42 1.93
C SER A 58 -7.95 -13.25 3.16
N PHE A 59 -7.55 -12.02 3.46
CA PHE A 59 -6.72 -11.72 4.62
C PHE A 59 -7.59 -11.40 5.83
N PRO A 60 -7.05 -11.61 7.04
CA PRO A 60 -7.82 -11.32 8.26
C PRO A 60 -8.22 -9.87 8.35
N GLU A 61 -9.32 -9.61 9.04
CA GLU A 61 -9.72 -8.24 9.36
C GLU A 61 -8.59 -7.50 10.08
N ASN A 62 -8.51 -6.21 9.86
CA ASN A 62 -7.48 -5.33 10.38
C ASN A 62 -6.11 -5.52 9.72
N SER A 63 -6.04 -6.28 8.62
CA SER A 63 -4.83 -6.32 7.80
C SER A 63 -4.57 -4.96 7.18
N VAL A 64 -3.30 -4.64 6.99
CA VAL A 64 -2.86 -3.37 6.40
C VAL A 64 -2.32 -3.67 5.00
N HIS A 65 -2.89 -3.03 4.01
CA HIS A 65 -2.50 -3.21 2.62
C HIS A 65 -1.76 -1.97 2.13
N ILE A 66 -0.47 -2.12 1.84
CA ILE A 66 0.37 -1.04 1.35
C ILE A 66 0.44 -1.13 -0.17
N ILE A 67 0.06 -0.05 -0.83
CA ILE A 67 0.02 0.05 -2.28
C ILE A 67 1.07 1.06 -2.72
N ASP A 68 2.07 0.58 -3.43
CA ASP A 68 3.15 1.43 -3.93
C ASP A 68 3.25 1.27 -5.44
N VAL A 69 2.26 1.82 -6.12
CA VAL A 69 2.12 1.80 -7.57
C VAL A 69 1.94 3.24 -8.02
N ASP A 70 2.67 3.63 -9.06
CA ASP A 70 2.63 5.00 -9.59
C ASP A 70 2.89 6.05 -8.51
N SER A 71 3.89 5.79 -7.68
CA SER A 71 4.28 6.74 -6.66
C SER A 71 5.39 7.64 -7.20
N GLU A 72 5.06 8.90 -7.46
CA GLU A 72 6.05 9.86 -7.90
C GLU A 72 6.90 10.32 -6.73
N LYS A 73 8.18 10.56 -6.99
CA LYS A 73 9.08 11.12 -5.99
C LYS A 73 8.89 12.63 -5.96
N THR A 74 8.23 13.09 -4.93
CA THR A 74 8.08 14.52 -4.67
C THR A 74 8.67 14.84 -3.31
N ILE A 75 8.97 16.11 -3.07
CA ILE A 75 9.48 16.56 -1.77
C ILE A 75 8.41 16.33 -0.70
N GLU A 76 7.17 16.59 -1.03
CA GLU A 76 6.03 16.27 -0.18
C GLU A 76 5.22 15.18 -0.83
N LYS A 77 5.01 14.10 -0.10
CA LYS A 77 4.14 13.01 -0.55
C LYS A 77 2.89 12.99 0.28
N LYS A 78 1.76 13.07 -0.38
CA LYS A 78 0.48 12.88 0.28
C LYS A 78 0.11 11.41 0.20
N HIS A 79 -0.11 10.82 1.35
CA HIS A 79 -0.56 9.45 1.46
C HIS A 79 -1.92 9.44 2.11
N ILE A 80 -2.74 8.50 1.70
CA ILE A 80 -4.08 8.33 2.21
C ILE A 80 -4.15 6.98 2.89
N VAL A 81 -4.72 6.97 4.09
CA VAL A 81 -5.09 5.76 4.79
C VAL A 81 -6.61 5.65 4.74
N MET A 82 -7.10 4.59 4.15
CA MET A 82 -8.53 4.36 4.02
C MET A 82 -8.91 3.10 4.81
N CYS A 83 -9.91 3.21 5.66
CA CYS A 83 -10.51 2.05 6.32
C CYS A 83 -11.74 1.62 5.54
N LEU A 84 -11.71 0.43 5.01
CA LEU A 84 -12.76 -0.11 4.18
C LEU A 84 -12.95 -1.59 4.51
N ASP A 85 -14.20 -2.00 4.77
CA ASP A 85 -14.52 -3.41 4.98
C ASP A 85 -13.64 -4.06 6.07
N ASN A 86 -13.34 -3.32 7.12
CA ASN A 86 -12.48 -3.72 8.25
C ASN A 86 -11.03 -4.00 7.85
N HIS A 87 -10.57 -3.40 6.76
CA HIS A 87 -9.18 -3.43 6.32
C HIS A 87 -8.64 -2.02 6.19
N PHE A 88 -7.33 -1.89 6.28
CA PHE A 88 -6.64 -0.60 6.10
C PHE A 88 -5.89 -0.61 4.78
N PHE A 89 -6.04 0.45 4.01
CA PHE A 89 -5.37 0.61 2.73
C PHE A 89 -4.55 1.89 2.76
N ILE A 90 -3.26 1.78 2.47
CA ILE A 90 -2.34 2.92 2.46
C ILE A 90 -1.79 3.09 1.06
N SER A 91 -1.97 4.26 0.48
CA SER A 91 -1.49 4.55 -0.86
C SER A 91 -1.17 6.02 -1.01
N ALA A 92 -0.29 6.35 -1.96
CA ALA A 92 -0.20 7.71 -2.45
C ALA A 92 -1.54 8.14 -3.06
N ASP A 93 -1.79 9.43 -3.10
CA ASP A 93 -3.03 9.97 -3.65
C ASP A 93 -2.97 9.95 -5.18
N ASN A 94 -3.23 8.81 -5.76
CA ASN A 94 -3.17 8.57 -7.21
C ASN A 94 -4.46 8.01 -7.79
N GLY A 95 -5.55 8.07 -7.01
CA GLY A 95 -6.87 7.61 -7.47
C GLY A 95 -7.20 6.16 -7.19
N ILE A 96 -6.23 5.34 -6.77
CA ILE A 96 -6.48 3.91 -6.59
C ILE A 96 -7.50 3.64 -5.47
N LEU A 97 -7.46 4.41 -4.39
CA LEU A 97 -8.41 4.22 -3.29
C LEU A 97 -9.83 4.58 -3.69
N SER A 98 -9.98 5.55 -4.59
CA SER A 98 -11.30 5.88 -5.14
C SER A 98 -11.86 4.73 -5.95
N ILE A 99 -11.02 4.04 -6.69
CA ILE A 99 -11.44 2.86 -7.46
C ILE A 99 -11.89 1.74 -6.50
N LEU A 100 -11.12 1.50 -5.46
CA LEU A 100 -11.42 0.45 -4.49
C LEU A 100 -12.74 0.72 -3.74
N SER A 101 -13.10 1.97 -3.53
CA SER A 101 -14.27 2.35 -2.76
C SER A 101 -15.53 2.61 -3.61
N GLN A 102 -15.51 2.26 -4.90
CA GLN A 102 -16.65 2.54 -5.78
C GLN A 102 -17.95 1.90 -5.32
N ASN A 103 -17.90 0.70 -4.80
CA ASN A 103 -19.07 -0.08 -4.44
C ASN A 103 -19.28 -0.22 -2.93
N ILE A 104 -18.34 0.21 -2.12
CA ILE A 104 -18.39 0.09 -0.66
C ILE A 104 -17.94 1.43 -0.09
N ASN A 105 -18.77 2.00 0.79
CA ASN A 105 -18.40 3.25 1.44
C ASN A 105 -17.29 3.02 2.46
N PRO A 106 -16.19 3.77 2.39
CA PRO A 106 -15.14 3.65 3.40
C PRO A 106 -15.64 4.16 4.75
N GLU A 107 -15.16 3.54 5.81
CA GLU A 107 -15.50 3.91 7.18
C GLU A 107 -14.79 5.19 7.59
N LYS A 108 -13.53 5.33 7.21
CA LYS A 108 -12.71 6.50 7.50
C LYS A 108 -11.68 6.69 6.40
N ILE A 109 -11.32 7.95 6.17
CA ILE A 109 -10.23 8.32 5.27
C ILE A 109 -9.38 9.35 5.99
N PHE A 110 -8.08 9.11 6.04
CA PHE A 110 -7.09 10.02 6.63
C PHE A 110 -6.08 10.41 5.57
N GLU A 111 -5.66 11.66 5.61
CA GLU A 111 -4.55 12.12 4.78
C GLU A 111 -3.32 12.27 5.66
N ILE A 112 -2.20 11.70 5.23
CA ILE A 112 -0.92 11.83 5.90
C ILE A 112 0.04 12.49 4.93
N THR A 113 0.63 13.60 5.34
CA THR A 113 1.70 14.23 4.57
C THR A 113 3.02 13.76 5.15
N ILE A 114 3.80 13.08 4.31
CA ILE A 114 5.12 12.62 4.69
C ILE A 114 6.13 13.59 4.09
N GLN A 115 6.90 14.21 4.98
CA GLN A 115 7.94 15.13 4.59
C GLN A 115 9.28 14.45 4.80
N GLU A 116 10.08 14.35 3.74
CA GLU A 116 11.41 13.78 3.88
C GLU A 116 12.32 14.77 4.61
N GLU A 117 13.02 14.28 5.60
CA GLU A 117 14.05 15.05 6.25
C GLU A 117 15.34 14.89 5.47
N LEU A 118 15.78 16.00 4.90
CA LEU A 118 16.94 16.00 4.01
C LEU A 118 18.27 16.02 4.73
N ASP A 119 18.26 16.22 6.01
CA ASP A 119 19.47 16.35 6.85
C ASP A 119 19.88 15.03 7.49
N ARG A 120 19.32 13.97 7.04
CA ARG A 120 19.67 12.65 7.54
C ARG A 120 20.79 11.99 6.77
#